data_859e6abf139b266a0bf184ea660ecb93
#
_entry.id   859e6abf139b266a0bf184ea660ecb93
#
_cell.length_a   1.000
_cell.length_b   1.000
_cell.length_c   1.000
_cell.angle_alpha   90.00
_cell.angle_beta   90.00
_cell.angle_gamma   90.00
#
_symmetry.space_group_name_H-M   'P 1'
#
loop_
_entity.id
_entity.type
_entity.pdbx_description
1 polymer ?
#
loop_
_entity_poly.entity_id
_entity_poly.type
_entity_poly.pdbx_seq_one_letter_code
_entity_poly.pdbx_strand_id
1 'polypeptide(L)'
;MQSPTYWGGGAQEGHWFITLVSILFYNQPGTVWINSKFSLQLTSPLSNDKNYKLSFYIKEPPDIPLNSTACLESPSNYINIGISNSATNFGTHIYTSPIGLNSDWQQYSIVLNTQNEEEYITVEVGTGDTNYYGVFVDNFVLEETTDPVSVQDVNSNNKQLLKIVDVLGKEVPYKKNVPLFYMYSDGTVEKRIIVE
;
A
#
# COMPACT_ATOMS: atom_id res chain seq x y z
N MET A 1 -2.70 -19.74 6.56
CA MET A 1 -3.31 -19.52 5.22
C MET A 1 -4.75 -19.97 5.29
N GLN A 2 -5.70 -19.11 4.96
CA GLN A 2 -7.13 -19.46 4.93
C GLN A 2 -7.60 -19.56 3.49
N SER A 3 -8.58 -20.43 3.23
CA SER A 3 -9.15 -20.60 1.88
C SER A 3 -9.82 -19.31 1.41
N PRO A 4 -9.63 -18.89 0.16
CA PRO A 4 -10.22 -17.66 -0.40
C PRO A 4 -11.75 -17.56 -0.29
N THR A 5 -12.43 -18.67 -0.17
CA THR A 5 -13.89 -18.76 -0.13
C THR A 5 -14.50 -18.32 1.21
N TYR A 6 -13.73 -18.27 2.29
CA TYR A 6 -14.24 -17.95 3.62
C TYR A 6 -14.34 -16.41 3.84
N TRP A 7 -13.54 -15.61 3.13
CA TRP A 7 -13.44 -14.17 3.31
C TRP A 7 -13.97 -13.34 2.12
N GLY A 8 -14.73 -13.95 1.23
CA GLY A 8 -15.50 -13.22 0.21
C GLY A 8 -14.68 -12.62 -0.93
N GLY A 9 -13.48 -13.11 -1.21
CA GLY A 9 -12.70 -12.62 -2.34
C GLY A 9 -11.62 -13.59 -2.78
N GLY A 10 -11.43 -13.74 -4.10
CA GLY A 10 -10.32 -14.50 -4.67
C GLY A 10 -8.98 -13.81 -4.44
N ALA A 11 -7.88 -14.57 -4.54
CA ALA A 11 -6.54 -14.03 -4.67
C ALA A 11 -6.43 -13.11 -5.89
N GLN A 12 -5.48 -12.20 -5.89
CA GLN A 12 -5.17 -11.39 -7.06
C GLN A 12 -4.57 -12.28 -8.16
N GLU A 13 -3.69 -13.20 -7.76
CA GLU A 13 -3.12 -14.21 -8.64
C GLU A 13 -3.10 -15.58 -7.93
N GLY A 14 -3.36 -16.65 -8.69
CA GLY A 14 -3.35 -18.02 -8.15
C GLY A 14 -4.53 -18.31 -7.23
N HIS A 15 -4.26 -18.96 -6.08
CA HIS A 15 -5.29 -19.45 -5.17
C HIS A 15 -5.18 -18.93 -3.72
N TRP A 16 -4.12 -18.21 -3.38
CA TRP A 16 -3.80 -17.83 -2.01
C TRP A 16 -3.42 -16.37 -1.92
N PHE A 17 -3.81 -15.75 -0.83
CA PHE A 17 -3.37 -14.41 -0.43
C PHE A 17 -3.10 -14.40 1.08
N ILE A 18 -2.44 -13.36 1.56
CA ILE A 18 -2.14 -13.18 2.98
C ILE A 18 -3.14 -12.21 3.59
N THR A 19 -3.72 -12.59 4.72
CA THR A 19 -4.54 -11.71 5.54
C THR A 19 -3.71 -11.20 6.70
N LEU A 20 -3.54 -9.89 6.79
CA LEU A 20 -2.98 -9.21 7.95
C LEU A 20 -4.12 -8.65 8.80
N VAL A 21 -4.04 -8.85 10.10
CA VAL A 21 -5.06 -8.37 11.04
C VAL A 21 -4.40 -7.66 12.23
N SER A 22 -5.06 -6.63 12.72
CA SER A 22 -4.79 -6.01 14.01
C SER A 22 -6.02 -6.18 14.89
N ILE A 23 -5.86 -6.75 16.06
CA ILE A 23 -6.96 -7.10 16.96
C ILE A 23 -6.65 -6.57 18.34
N LEU A 24 -7.64 -5.89 18.94
CA LEU A 24 -7.60 -5.47 20.32
C LEU A 24 -8.21 -6.56 21.21
N PHE A 25 -7.40 -7.17 22.06
CA PHE A 25 -7.87 -8.12 23.05
C PHE A 25 -8.07 -7.44 24.40
N TYR A 26 -9.28 -7.51 24.91
CA TYR A 26 -9.61 -7.12 26.29
C TYR A 26 -9.31 -8.28 27.23
N ASN A 27 -8.12 -8.29 27.82
CA ASN A 27 -7.75 -9.25 28.84
C ASN A 27 -7.70 -8.55 30.21
N GLN A 28 -8.38 -9.11 31.23
CA GLN A 28 -8.28 -8.59 32.58
C GLN A 28 -6.91 -8.96 33.20
N PRO A 29 -6.09 -8.01 33.64
CA PRO A 29 -6.36 -6.58 33.90
C PRO A 29 -5.82 -5.60 32.84
N GLY A 30 -5.79 -5.91 31.55
CA GLY A 30 -5.25 -5.01 30.54
C GLY A 30 -5.78 -5.25 29.12
N THR A 31 -5.46 -4.31 28.23
CA THR A 31 -5.80 -4.36 26.83
C THR A 31 -4.52 -4.58 26.02
N VAL A 32 -4.50 -5.56 25.13
CA VAL A 32 -3.34 -5.89 24.30
C VAL A 32 -3.71 -5.83 22.84
N TRP A 33 -2.93 -5.08 22.06
CA TRP A 33 -2.97 -5.12 20.61
C TRP A 33 -2.12 -6.27 20.08
N ILE A 34 -2.68 -7.06 19.19
CA ILE A 34 -1.95 -8.06 18.41
C ILE A 34 -2.00 -7.64 16.95
N ASN A 35 -0.85 -7.29 16.39
CA ASN A 35 -0.68 -6.91 15.00
C ASN A 35 0.01 -8.04 14.24
N SER A 36 -0.62 -8.47 13.15
CA SER A 36 -0.02 -9.45 12.26
C SER A 36 1.11 -8.82 11.46
N LYS A 37 2.18 -9.57 11.31
CA LYS A 37 3.26 -9.27 10.38
C LYS A 37 3.79 -10.56 9.76
N PHE A 38 4.39 -10.44 8.60
CA PHE A 38 5.19 -11.51 7.99
C PHE A 38 6.45 -10.94 7.37
N SER A 39 7.47 -11.78 7.23
CA SER A 39 8.72 -11.42 6.56
C SER A 39 8.96 -12.36 5.39
N LEU A 40 9.31 -11.77 4.26
CA LEU A 40 9.75 -12.48 3.05
C LEU A 40 11.28 -12.49 3.06
N GLN A 41 11.87 -13.67 3.04
CA GLN A 41 13.31 -13.81 2.85
C GLN A 41 13.63 -13.67 1.37
N LEU A 42 14.57 -12.82 1.05
CA LEU A 42 15.08 -12.63 -0.30
C LEU A 42 16.01 -13.79 -0.68
N THR A 43 16.07 -14.12 -1.95
CA THR A 43 16.97 -15.17 -2.47
C THR A 43 18.44 -14.74 -2.44
N SER A 44 18.67 -13.44 -2.42
CA SER A 44 19.98 -12.81 -2.22
C SER A 44 19.79 -11.48 -1.50
N PRO A 45 20.75 -11.01 -0.68
CA PRO A 45 20.70 -9.69 -0.07
C PRO A 45 20.55 -8.57 -1.12
N LEU A 46 19.91 -7.49 -0.70
CA LEU A 46 19.87 -6.26 -1.51
C LEU A 46 21.27 -5.66 -1.61
N SER A 47 21.64 -5.12 -2.77
CA SER A 47 22.91 -4.43 -2.96
C SER A 47 22.73 -2.94 -2.80
N ASN A 48 23.68 -2.26 -2.12
CA ASN A 48 23.63 -0.82 -1.86
C ASN A 48 23.94 0.06 -3.08
N ASP A 49 24.43 -0.54 -4.17
CA ASP A 49 24.71 0.13 -5.44
C ASP A 49 23.56 0.02 -6.47
N LYS A 50 22.43 -0.60 -6.07
CA LYS A 50 21.30 -0.86 -6.95
C LYS A 50 20.00 -0.26 -6.42
N ASN A 51 19.11 0.04 -7.34
CA ASN A 51 17.74 0.33 -7.05
C ASN A 51 16.87 -0.91 -7.32
N TYR A 52 15.84 -1.07 -6.51
CA TYR A 52 14.89 -2.17 -6.61
C TYR A 52 13.47 -1.63 -6.66
N LYS A 53 12.65 -2.23 -7.51
CA LYS A 53 11.22 -1.97 -7.56
C LYS A 53 10.48 -3.12 -6.89
N LEU A 54 9.78 -2.81 -5.80
CA LEU A 54 8.87 -3.72 -5.12
C LEU A 54 7.45 -3.40 -5.55
N SER A 55 6.78 -4.39 -6.16
CA SER A 55 5.37 -4.32 -6.56
C SER A 55 4.57 -5.33 -5.75
N PHE A 56 3.33 -4.97 -5.40
CA PHE A 56 2.42 -5.82 -4.61
C PHE A 56 0.98 -5.36 -4.79
N TYR A 57 0.03 -6.19 -4.36
CA TYR A 57 -1.38 -5.86 -4.38
C TYR A 57 -1.94 -5.81 -2.96
N ILE A 58 -2.84 -4.84 -2.74
CA ILE A 58 -3.56 -4.67 -1.48
C ILE A 58 -5.05 -4.51 -1.79
N LYS A 59 -5.89 -5.00 -0.90
CA LYS A 59 -7.30 -4.63 -0.84
C LYS A 59 -7.85 -4.67 0.57
N GLU A 60 -8.95 -3.97 0.78
CA GLU A 60 -9.73 -4.07 2.00
C GLU A 60 -10.52 -5.40 2.04
N PRO A 61 -10.58 -6.09 3.19
CA PRO A 61 -11.50 -7.20 3.36
C PRO A 61 -12.94 -6.73 3.14
N PRO A 62 -13.80 -7.55 2.55
CA PRO A 62 -15.23 -7.24 2.51
C PRO A 62 -15.77 -7.12 3.94
N ASP A 63 -16.75 -6.24 4.14
CA ASP A 63 -17.48 -6.12 5.40
C ASP A 63 -18.00 -7.50 5.81
N ILE A 64 -17.39 -8.06 6.85
CA ILE A 64 -17.87 -9.32 7.40
C ILE A 64 -18.82 -8.96 8.53
N PRO A 65 -20.10 -9.29 8.43
CA PRO A 65 -21.00 -9.16 9.56
C PRO A 65 -20.58 -10.17 10.63
N LEU A 66 -19.65 -9.77 11.49
CA LEU A 66 -19.40 -10.49 12.71
C LEU A 66 -20.66 -10.33 13.56
N ASN A 67 -21.28 -11.45 13.98
CA ASN A 67 -22.42 -11.49 14.90
C ASN A 67 -22.10 -10.96 16.30
N SER A 68 -21.12 -10.08 16.41
CA SER A 68 -20.69 -9.43 17.64
C SER A 68 -20.44 -7.95 17.35
N THR A 69 -20.67 -7.11 18.33
CA THR A 69 -20.54 -5.66 18.37
C THR A 69 -19.15 -5.09 17.99
N ALA A 70 -18.28 -5.86 17.38
CA ALA A 70 -17.00 -5.44 16.84
C ALA A 70 -17.16 -5.23 15.31
N CYS A 71 -17.68 -4.08 14.94
CA CYS A 71 -17.80 -3.69 13.53
C CYS A 71 -16.42 -3.37 12.96
N LEU A 72 -16.14 -3.93 11.80
CA LEU A 72 -15.00 -3.59 10.94
C LEU A 72 -15.22 -2.23 10.23
N GLU A 73 -15.87 -1.30 10.87
CA GLU A 73 -16.00 0.05 10.33
C GLU A 73 -14.72 0.82 10.63
N SER A 74 -13.72 0.71 9.75
CA SER A 74 -12.63 1.65 9.82
C SER A 74 -12.05 2.00 8.46
N PRO A 75 -12.11 3.26 8.06
CA PRO A 75 -11.39 3.78 6.91
C PRO A 75 -9.87 3.85 7.14
N SER A 76 -9.34 3.20 8.17
CA SER A 76 -7.96 3.37 8.63
C SER A 76 -7.08 2.14 8.35
N ASN A 77 -7.51 1.22 7.50
CA ASN A 77 -6.71 0.05 7.15
C ASN A 77 -5.53 0.47 6.28
N TYR A 78 -4.32 0.13 6.69
CA TYR A 78 -3.10 0.36 5.93
C TYR A 78 -2.03 -0.66 6.32
N ILE A 79 -0.99 -0.76 5.50
CA ILE A 79 0.19 -1.56 5.82
C ILE A 79 1.44 -0.69 5.88
N ASN A 80 2.40 -1.14 6.67
CA ASN A 80 3.78 -0.67 6.67
C ASN A 80 4.68 -1.74 6.07
N ILE A 81 5.70 -1.32 5.31
CA ILE A 81 6.72 -2.19 4.77
C ILE A 81 8.09 -1.70 5.28
N GLY A 82 8.88 -2.64 5.76
CA GLY A 82 10.26 -2.40 6.21
C GLY A 82 11.23 -3.41 5.63
N ILE A 83 12.51 -3.09 5.67
CA ILE A 83 13.62 -3.97 5.27
C ILE A 83 14.59 -4.17 6.41
N SER A 84 15.14 -5.38 6.56
CA SER A 84 16.03 -5.73 7.66
C SER A 84 16.93 -6.92 7.34
N ASN A 85 17.89 -7.19 8.24
CA ASN A 85 18.72 -8.40 8.23
C ASN A 85 18.22 -9.49 9.19
N SER A 86 16.93 -9.43 9.58
CA SER A 86 16.35 -10.39 10.50
C SER A 86 14.87 -10.62 10.21
N ALA A 87 14.46 -11.89 10.14
CA ALA A 87 13.08 -12.29 9.92
C ALA A 87 12.10 -11.81 11.01
N THR A 88 12.59 -11.41 12.18
CA THR A 88 11.74 -11.00 13.32
C THR A 88 11.72 -9.49 13.53
N ASN A 89 12.63 -8.77 12.89
CA ASN A 89 12.74 -7.31 13.01
C ASN A 89 12.07 -6.63 11.82
N PHE A 90 11.26 -5.59 12.07
CA PHE A 90 10.69 -4.75 11.01
C PHE A 90 11.78 -3.98 10.24
N GLY A 91 12.83 -3.54 10.95
CA GLY A 91 13.96 -2.85 10.36
C GLY A 91 13.68 -1.41 9.93
N THR A 92 14.28 -1.02 8.82
CA THR A 92 14.12 0.32 8.25
C THR A 92 12.79 0.42 7.52
N HIS A 93 11.95 1.36 7.93
CA HIS A 93 10.68 1.64 7.28
C HIS A 93 10.92 2.22 5.87
N ILE A 94 10.24 1.67 4.86
CA ILE A 94 10.35 2.09 3.45
C ILE A 94 9.03 2.54 2.83
N TYR A 95 7.87 2.11 3.36
CA TYR A 95 6.58 2.44 2.80
C TYR A 95 5.45 2.34 3.82
N THR A 96 4.48 3.24 3.69
CA THR A 96 3.15 3.14 4.30
C THR A 96 2.10 3.29 3.20
N SER A 97 1.15 2.35 3.11
CA SER A 97 0.06 2.45 2.14
C SER A 97 -0.90 3.58 2.49
N PRO A 98 -1.68 4.10 1.53
CA PRO A 98 -2.78 4.99 1.83
C PRO A 98 -3.76 4.39 2.86
N ILE A 99 -4.43 5.26 3.60
CA ILE A 99 -5.56 4.92 4.46
C ILE A 99 -6.81 4.86 3.60
N GLY A 100 -7.75 3.94 3.92
CA GLY A 100 -8.97 3.77 3.15
C GLY A 100 -8.72 3.00 1.86
N LEU A 101 -8.34 1.75 1.99
CA LEU A 101 -8.09 0.84 0.88
C LEU A 101 -9.40 0.53 0.13
N ASN A 102 -9.28 0.17 -1.14
CA ASN A 102 -10.42 -0.24 -1.94
C ASN A 102 -10.82 -1.70 -1.66
N SER A 103 -12.09 -2.01 -1.90
CA SER A 103 -12.63 -3.38 -1.87
C SER A 103 -12.09 -4.26 -3.02
N ASP A 104 -11.58 -3.64 -4.08
CA ASP A 104 -10.92 -4.32 -5.20
C ASP A 104 -9.40 -4.32 -5.03
N TRP A 105 -8.73 -5.32 -5.59
CA TRP A 105 -7.28 -5.41 -5.61
C TRP A 105 -6.65 -4.20 -6.31
N GLN A 106 -5.80 -3.49 -5.58
CA GLN A 106 -5.04 -2.35 -6.10
C GLN A 106 -3.56 -2.68 -6.11
N GLN A 107 -2.90 -2.43 -7.23
CA GLN A 107 -1.46 -2.59 -7.34
C GLN A 107 -0.75 -1.34 -6.82
N TYR A 108 0.29 -1.57 -6.04
CA TYR A 108 1.23 -0.54 -5.58
C TYR A 108 2.64 -0.91 -6.00
N SER A 109 3.47 0.09 -6.19
CA SER A 109 4.91 -0.13 -6.36
C SER A 109 5.71 0.98 -5.72
N ILE A 110 6.86 0.60 -5.20
CA ILE A 110 7.85 1.53 -4.64
C ILE A 110 9.21 1.22 -5.25
N VAL A 111 10.01 2.26 -5.48
CA VAL A 111 11.41 2.10 -5.82
C VAL A 111 12.23 2.42 -4.59
N LEU A 112 13.03 1.48 -4.16
CA LEU A 112 13.86 1.58 -2.98
C LEU A 112 15.33 1.38 -3.31
N ASN A 113 16.17 1.97 -2.47
CA ASN A 113 17.61 1.73 -2.39
C ASN A 113 17.95 1.44 -0.93
N THR A 114 18.93 0.63 -0.69
CA THR A 114 19.38 0.28 0.66
C THR A 114 20.79 0.78 0.91
N GLN A 115 21.11 1.06 2.16
CA GLN A 115 22.47 1.37 2.59
C GLN A 115 23.18 0.15 3.20
N ASN A 116 22.42 -0.89 3.49
CA ASN A 116 22.89 -2.14 4.04
C ASN A 116 22.44 -3.28 3.12
N GLU A 117 23.02 -4.44 3.28
CA GLU A 117 22.66 -5.63 2.50
C GLU A 117 21.51 -6.36 3.21
N GLU A 118 20.30 -5.77 3.19
CA GLU A 118 19.15 -6.38 3.85
C GLU A 118 18.68 -7.63 3.13
N GLU A 119 18.23 -8.63 3.92
CA GLU A 119 17.80 -9.95 3.45
C GLU A 119 16.30 -10.20 3.57
N TYR A 120 15.57 -9.33 4.26
CA TYR A 120 14.15 -9.51 4.55
C TYR A 120 13.34 -8.27 4.22
N ILE A 121 12.16 -8.50 3.62
CA ILE A 121 11.09 -7.52 3.50
C ILE A 121 10.02 -7.92 4.51
N THR A 122 9.70 -7.03 5.44
CA THR A 122 8.68 -7.26 6.47
C THR A 122 7.46 -6.38 6.19
N VAL A 123 6.30 -7.00 6.18
CA VAL A 123 5.01 -6.33 6.02
C VAL A 123 4.21 -6.48 7.30
N GLU A 124 3.69 -5.39 7.84
CA GLU A 124 2.84 -5.38 9.02
C GLU A 124 1.60 -4.52 8.80
N VAL A 125 0.51 -4.89 9.44
CA VAL A 125 -0.69 -4.05 9.46
C VAL A 125 -0.43 -2.83 10.33
N GLY A 126 -0.85 -1.65 9.85
CA GLY A 126 -0.82 -0.43 10.65
C GLY A 126 -1.83 -0.47 11.78
N THR A 127 -1.55 0.27 12.84
CA THR A 127 -2.46 0.44 13.98
C THR A 127 -3.28 1.70 13.79
N GLY A 128 -4.60 1.55 13.75
CA GLY A 128 -5.53 2.68 13.77
C GLY A 128 -6.29 2.75 15.09
N ASP A 129 -7.32 3.60 15.14
CA ASP A 129 -8.08 3.90 16.36
C ASP A 129 -9.25 2.94 16.65
N THR A 130 -9.43 1.88 15.87
CA THR A 130 -10.54 0.93 16.01
C THR A 130 -10.10 -0.44 16.50
N ASN A 131 -11.03 -1.24 16.99
CA ASN A 131 -10.78 -2.48 17.71
C ASN A 131 -10.40 -3.68 16.84
N TYR A 132 -10.54 -3.57 15.52
CA TYR A 132 -10.23 -4.65 14.58
C TYR A 132 -9.93 -4.10 13.19
N TYR A 133 -8.82 -4.55 12.60
CA TYR A 133 -8.39 -4.20 11.24
C TYR A 133 -8.04 -5.44 10.45
N GLY A 134 -8.27 -5.38 9.16
CA GLY A 134 -7.78 -6.39 8.24
C GLY A 134 -7.31 -5.76 6.93
N VAL A 135 -6.27 -6.32 6.36
CA VAL A 135 -5.78 -5.99 5.02
C VAL A 135 -5.42 -7.28 4.31
N PHE A 136 -5.84 -7.42 3.08
CA PHE A 136 -5.41 -8.50 2.21
C PHE A 136 -4.24 -8.01 1.35
N VAL A 137 -3.19 -8.82 1.28
CA VAL A 137 -2.00 -8.54 0.48
C VAL A 137 -1.65 -9.75 -0.37
N ASP A 138 -1.12 -9.50 -1.57
CA ASP A 138 -0.79 -10.56 -2.53
C ASP A 138 0.28 -10.13 -3.53
N ASN A 139 0.85 -11.11 -4.22
CA ASN A 139 1.72 -10.98 -5.39
C ASN A 139 2.87 -9.97 -5.21
N PHE A 140 3.74 -10.23 -4.22
CA PHE A 140 4.95 -9.45 -4.01
C PHE A 140 6.01 -9.82 -5.04
N VAL A 141 6.44 -8.83 -5.83
CA VAL A 141 7.50 -8.97 -6.84
C VAL A 141 8.58 -7.92 -6.57
N LEU A 142 9.81 -8.37 -6.45
CA LEU A 142 10.99 -7.51 -6.31
C LEU A 142 11.90 -7.70 -7.53
N GLU A 143 12.25 -6.61 -8.19
CA GLU A 143 13.12 -6.61 -9.38
C GLU A 143 14.12 -5.46 -9.33
N GLU A 144 15.32 -5.66 -9.89
CA GLU A 144 16.28 -4.55 -10.09
C GLU A 144 15.71 -3.56 -11.11
N THR A 145 15.93 -2.25 -10.87
CA THR A 145 15.47 -1.19 -11.76
C THR A 145 16.50 -0.06 -11.88
N THR A 146 16.44 0.65 -12.99
CA THR A 146 17.17 1.91 -13.18
C THR A 146 16.34 3.14 -12.83
N ASP A 147 15.08 2.94 -12.45
CA ASP A 147 14.20 4.04 -12.05
C ASP A 147 14.77 4.77 -10.82
N PRO A 148 14.61 6.08 -10.74
CA PRO A 148 14.99 6.81 -9.53
C PRO A 148 14.13 6.37 -8.34
N VAL A 149 14.70 6.42 -7.13
CA VAL A 149 13.96 6.11 -5.91
C VAL A 149 12.72 6.99 -5.82
N SER A 150 11.55 6.38 -5.83
CA SER A 150 10.27 7.08 -5.73
C SER A 150 9.18 6.14 -5.22
N VAL A 151 8.23 6.67 -4.48
CA VAL A 151 6.98 5.97 -4.17
C VAL A 151 6.00 6.29 -5.30
N GLN A 152 5.52 5.28 -6.00
CA GLN A 152 4.46 5.40 -7.00
C GLN A 152 3.28 4.53 -6.60
N ASP A 153 2.14 5.15 -6.42
CA ASP A 153 0.88 4.44 -6.41
C ASP A 153 0.50 4.10 -7.86
N VAL A 154 0.65 2.84 -8.26
CA VAL A 154 0.32 2.38 -9.62
C VAL A 154 -1.16 2.07 -9.72
N ASN A 155 -2.00 3.01 -9.36
CA ASN A 155 -3.43 2.89 -9.56
C ASN A 155 -3.91 3.79 -10.70
N SER A 156 -3.52 3.44 -11.92
CA SER A 156 -3.91 4.19 -13.13
C SER A 156 -5.41 4.06 -13.50
N ASN A 157 -6.14 3.15 -12.86
CA ASN A 157 -7.51 2.88 -13.27
C ASN A 157 -8.58 3.82 -12.67
N ASN A 158 -8.22 4.65 -11.68
CA ASN A 158 -9.14 5.61 -11.06
C ASN A 158 -8.62 7.06 -11.08
N LYS A 159 -7.68 7.36 -11.94
CA LYS A 159 -7.16 8.71 -12.11
C LYS A 159 -8.22 9.62 -12.73
N GLN A 160 -9.01 10.31 -11.90
CA GLN A 160 -9.98 11.29 -12.35
C GLN A 160 -9.38 12.69 -12.31
N LEU A 161 -9.55 13.43 -13.41
CA LEU A 161 -9.17 14.84 -13.43
C LEU A 161 -10.10 15.63 -12.50
N LEU A 162 -9.55 16.22 -11.44
CA LEU A 162 -10.30 17.04 -10.50
C LEU A 162 -10.44 18.50 -10.99
N LYS A 163 -9.32 19.10 -11.43
CA LYS A 163 -9.32 20.47 -11.91
C LYS A 163 -8.09 20.77 -12.75
N ILE A 164 -8.18 21.85 -13.53
CA ILE A 164 -7.08 22.44 -14.31
C ILE A 164 -6.77 23.80 -13.72
N VAL A 165 -5.50 24.07 -13.41
CA VAL A 165 -5.06 25.36 -12.88
C VAL A 165 -3.95 25.97 -13.73
N ASP A 166 -3.85 27.28 -13.72
CA ASP A 166 -2.76 28.01 -14.34
C ASP A 166 -1.49 28.03 -13.46
N VAL A 167 -0.44 28.71 -13.91
CA VAL A 167 0.84 28.85 -13.19
C VAL A 167 0.72 29.58 -11.83
N LEU A 168 -0.39 30.26 -11.58
CA LEU A 168 -0.68 30.97 -10.34
C LEU A 168 -1.58 30.12 -9.41
N GLY A 169 -1.94 28.89 -9.82
CA GLY A 169 -2.82 28.00 -9.06
C GLY A 169 -4.31 28.34 -9.18
N LYS A 170 -4.69 29.28 -10.07
CA LYS A 170 -6.08 29.64 -10.30
C LYS A 170 -6.73 28.62 -11.24
N GLU A 171 -7.92 28.14 -10.88
CA GLU A 171 -8.69 27.25 -11.73
C GLU A 171 -9.12 27.94 -13.03
N VAL A 172 -8.83 27.29 -14.15
CA VAL A 172 -9.07 27.83 -15.49
C VAL A 172 -9.61 26.74 -16.41
N PRO A 173 -10.44 27.11 -17.41
CA PRO A 173 -10.81 26.16 -18.45
C PRO A 173 -9.59 25.79 -19.31
N TYR A 174 -9.69 24.66 -19.98
CA TYR A 174 -8.70 24.22 -20.97
C TYR A 174 -8.35 25.33 -21.96
N LYS A 175 -7.03 25.56 -22.20
CA LYS A 175 -6.50 26.49 -23.20
C LYS A 175 -5.30 25.88 -23.90
N LYS A 176 -5.20 26.10 -25.23
CA LYS A 176 -4.01 25.73 -26.03
C LYS A 176 -2.91 26.77 -25.88
N ASN A 177 -1.66 26.34 -26.13
CA ASN A 177 -0.46 27.17 -26.20
C ASN A 177 -0.09 27.87 -24.86
N VAL A 178 -0.64 27.42 -23.74
CA VAL A 178 -0.28 27.90 -22.40
C VAL A 178 0.02 26.69 -21.48
N PRO A 179 0.97 26.80 -20.53
CA PRO A 179 1.22 25.78 -19.57
C PRO A 179 0.05 25.69 -18.56
N LEU A 180 -0.54 24.53 -18.45
CA LEU A 180 -1.60 24.23 -17.51
C LEU A 180 -1.21 23.04 -16.63
N PHE A 181 -1.67 23.02 -15.39
CA PHE A 181 -1.48 21.93 -14.45
C PHE A 181 -2.79 21.20 -14.25
N TYR A 182 -2.78 19.91 -14.56
CA TYR A 182 -3.90 18.98 -14.41
C TYR A 182 -3.74 18.27 -13.07
N MET A 183 -4.65 18.52 -12.16
CA MET A 183 -4.66 17.91 -10.83
C MET A 183 -5.65 16.74 -10.80
N TYR A 184 -5.20 15.58 -10.34
CA TYR A 184 -5.98 14.36 -10.34
C TYR A 184 -6.35 13.89 -8.93
N SER A 185 -7.34 12.99 -8.86
CA SER A 185 -7.86 12.44 -7.60
C SER A 185 -6.83 11.62 -6.80
N ASP A 186 -5.80 11.10 -7.47
CA ASP A 186 -4.68 10.38 -6.88
C ASP A 186 -3.59 11.31 -6.30
N GLY A 187 -3.81 12.64 -6.31
CA GLY A 187 -2.84 13.63 -5.87
C GLY A 187 -1.78 13.98 -6.90
N THR A 188 -1.75 13.31 -8.06
CA THR A 188 -0.78 13.63 -9.11
C THR A 188 -1.10 14.96 -9.78
N VAL A 189 -0.04 15.67 -10.21
CA VAL A 189 -0.13 16.91 -10.96
C VAL A 189 0.68 16.78 -12.24
N GLU A 190 0.04 16.94 -13.38
CA GLU A 190 0.70 16.90 -14.68
C GLU A 190 0.75 18.30 -15.30
N LYS A 191 1.95 18.75 -15.68
CA LYS A 191 2.11 19.96 -16.50
C LYS A 191 1.93 19.59 -17.97
N ARG A 192 0.98 20.22 -18.65
CA ARG A 192 0.74 20.05 -20.09
C ARG A 192 0.76 21.37 -20.83
N ILE A 193 1.36 21.37 -22.01
CA ILE A 193 1.26 22.43 -23.02
C ILE A 193 0.78 21.76 -24.29
N ILE A 194 -0.46 22.01 -24.67
CA ILE A 194 -1.01 21.47 -25.91
C ILE A 194 -0.84 22.51 -26.99
N VAL A 195 -0.04 22.20 -27.99
CA VAL A 195 0.25 23.02 -29.17
C VAL A 195 -0.65 22.57 -30.34
N GLU A 196 -0.93 23.48 -31.25
CA GLU A 196 -1.63 23.18 -32.51
C GLU A 196 -0.70 22.49 -33.50
#